data_5812b2181ef2cdfefc87fe39a19894a4
#
_entry.id   5812b2181ef2cdfefc87fe39a19894a4
#
_cell.length_a   1.000
_cell.length_b   1.000
_cell.length_c   1.000
_cell.angle_alpha   90.00
_cell.angle_beta   90.00
_cell.angle_gamma   90.00
#
_symmetry.space_group_name_H-M   'P 1'
#
loop_
_entity.id
_entity.type
_entity.pdbx_description
1 polymer ?
#
loop_
_entity_poly.entity_id
_entity_poly.type
_entity_poly.pdbx_seq_one_letter_code
_entity_poly.pdbx_strand_id
1 'polypeptide(L)'
;MYKWVQNTFALSEEGSRTFVRGVIWTFLHFISLMFPMMMLFYFLMEQMGVGEFAGKTPHGTLFYVGIAVVLFIVMLVIYRFSYSATYSSVYDESMRRRVSIAEKLRKLPLSFFGKKNLSDLTSTIMDDCNALEMIFSHAVPELFAAIGSVTIIGIMLFCYN
;
A
#
# COMPACT_ATOMS: atom_id res chain seq x y z
N MET A 1 17.68 -3.47 -6.67
CA MET A 1 16.24 -3.26 -6.51
C MET A 1 15.82 -1.85 -6.91
N TYR A 2 16.36 -0.77 -6.31
CA TYR A 2 15.97 0.62 -6.65
C TYR A 2 16.15 0.99 -8.12
N LYS A 3 17.30 0.65 -8.75
CA LYS A 3 17.54 0.92 -10.17
C LYS A 3 16.54 0.23 -11.11
N TRP A 4 16.11 -0.97 -10.75
CA TRP A 4 15.07 -1.68 -11.51
C TRP A 4 13.73 -0.93 -11.43
N VAL A 5 13.35 -0.51 -10.23
CA VAL A 5 12.12 0.30 -10.02
C VAL A 5 12.19 1.62 -10.78
N GLN A 6 13.34 2.31 -10.76
CA GLN A 6 13.56 3.54 -11.53
C GLN A 6 13.34 3.33 -13.01
N ASN A 7 13.97 2.30 -13.58
CA ASN A 7 13.90 2.05 -15.03
C ASN A 7 12.53 1.55 -15.48
N THR A 8 11.86 0.72 -14.66
CA THR A 8 10.57 0.14 -15.01
C THR A 8 9.44 1.16 -14.89
N PHE A 9 9.49 2.01 -13.86
CA PHE A 9 8.42 2.95 -13.56
C PHE A 9 8.78 4.41 -13.86
N ALA A 10 9.95 4.66 -14.44
CA ALA A 10 10.44 6.01 -14.74
C ALA A 10 10.34 6.99 -13.55
N LEU A 11 10.67 6.48 -12.34
CA LEU A 11 10.65 7.26 -11.11
C LEU A 11 12.00 7.97 -10.90
N SER A 12 11.96 9.08 -10.17
CA SER A 12 13.18 9.72 -9.67
C SER A 12 13.91 8.80 -8.66
N GLU A 13 15.16 9.09 -8.33
CA GLU A 13 15.90 8.30 -7.34
C GLU A 13 15.22 8.36 -5.96
N GLU A 14 14.75 9.53 -5.57
CA GLU A 14 14.01 9.76 -4.35
C GLU A 14 12.64 9.06 -4.39
N GLY A 15 11.91 9.19 -5.51
CA GLY A 15 10.63 8.52 -5.73
C GLY A 15 10.73 7.01 -5.65
N SER A 16 11.80 6.41 -6.19
CA SER A 16 11.99 4.95 -6.14
C SER A 16 12.25 4.42 -4.73
N ARG A 17 13.01 5.16 -3.91
CA ARG A 17 13.26 4.79 -2.51
C ARG A 17 11.99 4.86 -1.68
N THR A 18 11.21 5.91 -1.90
CA THR A 18 9.96 6.13 -1.15
C THR A 18 8.88 5.16 -1.59
N PHE A 19 8.81 4.84 -2.89
CA PHE A 19 7.93 3.80 -3.41
C PHE A 19 8.20 2.44 -2.76
N VAL A 20 9.46 1.99 -2.70
CA VAL A 20 9.82 0.73 -2.05
C VAL A 20 9.47 0.74 -0.56
N ARG A 21 9.68 1.87 0.13
CA ARG A 21 9.25 2.03 1.52
C ARG A 21 7.73 1.91 1.65
N GLY A 22 6.97 2.52 0.74
CA GLY A 22 5.52 2.42 0.67
C GLY A 22 5.06 0.97 0.52
N VAL A 23 5.64 0.22 -0.41
CA VAL A 23 5.34 -1.22 -0.61
C VAL A 23 5.60 -2.03 0.66
N ILE A 24 6.73 -1.80 1.35
CA ILE A 24 7.07 -2.51 2.59
C ILE A 24 6.03 -2.21 3.69
N TRP A 25 5.67 -0.94 3.90
CA TRP A 25 4.68 -0.57 4.90
C TRP A 25 3.28 -1.10 4.58
N THR A 26 2.88 -1.08 3.30
CA THR A 26 1.61 -1.66 2.85
C THR A 26 1.59 -3.17 3.07
N PHE A 27 2.69 -3.86 2.81
CA PHE A 27 2.85 -5.28 3.08
C PHE A 27 2.71 -5.61 4.59
N LEU A 28 3.39 -4.83 5.45
CA LEU A 28 3.24 -4.97 6.90
C LEU A 28 1.79 -4.69 7.36
N HIS A 29 1.13 -3.73 6.72
CA HIS A 29 -0.28 -3.45 7.00
C HIS A 29 -1.17 -4.64 6.65
N PHE A 30 -1.00 -5.27 5.48
CA PHE A 30 -1.77 -6.46 5.11
C PHE A 30 -1.53 -7.64 6.06
N ILE A 31 -0.29 -7.88 6.49
CA ILE A 31 -0.01 -8.89 7.51
C ILE A 31 -0.70 -8.53 8.82
N SER A 32 -0.71 -7.27 9.24
CA SER A 32 -1.33 -6.85 10.48
C SER A 32 -2.85 -7.08 10.51
N LEU A 33 -3.53 -7.05 9.36
CA LEU A 33 -4.96 -7.35 9.25
C LEU A 33 -5.31 -8.80 9.57
N MET A 34 -4.33 -9.71 9.59
CA MET A 34 -4.57 -11.12 9.93
C MET A 34 -4.67 -11.35 11.43
N PHE A 35 -4.01 -10.54 12.25
CA PHE A 35 -4.00 -10.74 13.70
C PHE A 35 -5.37 -10.66 14.37
N PRO A 36 -6.28 -9.73 14.03
CA PRO A 36 -7.63 -9.74 14.58
C PRO A 36 -8.42 -11.00 14.22
N MET A 37 -8.25 -11.53 13.02
CA MET A 37 -8.91 -12.77 12.60
C MET A 37 -8.39 -13.98 13.38
N MET A 38 -7.07 -14.06 13.58
CA MET A 38 -6.47 -15.09 14.42
C MET A 38 -6.93 -14.96 15.87
N MET A 39 -6.96 -13.76 16.42
CA MET A 39 -7.45 -13.51 17.77
C MET A 39 -8.92 -13.95 17.93
N LEU A 40 -9.79 -13.62 16.97
CA LEU A 40 -11.17 -14.05 16.97
C LEU A 40 -11.32 -15.56 16.91
N PHE A 41 -10.51 -16.22 16.08
CA PHE A 41 -10.47 -17.68 15.99
C PHE A 41 -10.09 -18.31 17.34
N TYR A 42 -9.01 -17.85 17.97
CA TYR A 42 -8.59 -18.34 19.29
C TYR A 42 -9.67 -18.10 20.36
N PHE A 43 -10.28 -16.92 20.37
CA PHE A 43 -11.38 -16.60 21.28
C PHE A 43 -12.53 -17.59 21.12
N LEU A 44 -12.98 -17.86 19.90
CA LEU A 44 -14.08 -18.80 19.66
C LEU A 44 -13.72 -20.22 20.06
N MET A 45 -12.52 -20.71 19.71
CA MET A 45 -12.05 -22.05 20.06
C MET A 45 -11.97 -22.24 21.57
N GLU A 46 -11.51 -21.22 22.28
CA GLU A 46 -11.42 -21.26 23.75
C GLU A 46 -12.80 -21.23 24.41
N GLN A 47 -13.72 -20.36 23.95
CA GLN A 47 -15.09 -20.31 24.50
C GLN A 47 -15.87 -21.60 24.24
N MET A 48 -15.62 -22.26 23.12
CA MET A 48 -16.24 -23.54 22.78
C MET A 48 -15.56 -24.75 23.45
N GLY A 49 -14.41 -24.56 24.06
CA GLY A 49 -13.64 -25.65 24.69
C GLY A 49 -13.19 -26.72 23.72
N VAL A 50 -12.84 -26.36 22.50
CA VAL A 50 -12.48 -27.28 21.41
C VAL A 50 -10.96 -27.30 21.19
N GLY A 51 -10.43 -28.43 20.75
CA GLY A 51 -9.01 -28.60 20.46
C GLY A 51 -8.13 -28.54 21.70
N GLU A 52 -7.09 -27.74 21.67
CA GLU A 52 -6.13 -27.58 22.78
C GLU A 52 -6.71 -26.94 24.04
N PHE A 53 -7.91 -26.33 23.94
CA PHE A 53 -8.63 -25.68 25.03
C PHE A 53 -9.63 -26.59 25.74
N ALA A 54 -9.76 -27.85 25.30
CA ALA A 54 -10.66 -28.81 25.92
C ALA A 54 -10.29 -29.05 27.38
N GLY A 55 -11.23 -28.74 28.29
CA GLY A 55 -11.05 -28.90 29.74
C GLY A 55 -10.25 -27.79 30.43
N LYS A 56 -9.85 -26.73 29.75
CA LYS A 56 -9.24 -25.53 30.32
C LYS A 56 -10.31 -24.49 30.66
N THR A 57 -10.07 -23.71 31.71
CA THR A 57 -10.94 -22.57 32.02
C THR A 57 -10.65 -21.44 31.03
N PRO A 58 -11.68 -20.93 30.33
CA PRO A 58 -11.48 -19.89 29.34
C PRO A 58 -11.04 -18.58 30.01
N HIS A 59 -10.19 -17.83 29.32
CA HIS A 59 -9.86 -16.47 29.72
C HIS A 59 -11.12 -15.60 29.66
N GLY A 60 -11.24 -14.65 30.58
CA GLY A 60 -12.40 -13.75 30.60
C GLY A 60 -12.47 -12.89 29.34
N THR A 61 -13.67 -12.53 28.91
CA THR A 61 -13.89 -11.65 27.75
C THR A 61 -13.09 -10.35 27.83
N LEU A 62 -12.88 -9.82 29.04
CA LEU A 62 -12.10 -8.61 29.27
C LEU A 62 -10.63 -8.74 28.83
N PHE A 63 -10.03 -9.93 28.91
CA PHE A 63 -8.68 -10.22 28.44
C PHE A 63 -8.61 -10.05 26.93
N TYR A 64 -9.54 -10.59 26.18
CA TYR A 64 -9.60 -10.46 24.73
C TYR A 64 -9.90 -9.03 24.26
N VAL A 65 -10.75 -8.31 25.01
CA VAL A 65 -10.97 -6.87 24.77
C VAL A 65 -9.69 -6.09 24.94
N GLY A 66 -8.89 -6.38 25.95
CA GLY A 66 -7.57 -5.77 26.15
C GLY A 66 -6.63 -6.01 24.97
N ILE A 67 -6.52 -7.26 24.52
CA ILE A 67 -5.72 -7.62 23.33
C ILE A 67 -6.24 -6.90 22.08
N ALA A 68 -7.55 -6.86 21.87
CA ALA A 68 -8.16 -6.18 20.72
C ALA A 68 -7.80 -4.69 20.68
N VAL A 69 -7.84 -4.01 21.82
CA VAL A 69 -7.46 -2.59 21.91
C VAL A 69 -5.98 -2.39 21.57
N VAL A 70 -5.10 -3.24 22.08
CA VAL A 70 -3.66 -3.17 21.77
C VAL A 70 -3.42 -3.42 20.27
N LEU A 71 -4.02 -4.47 19.71
CA LEU A 71 -3.93 -4.76 18.28
C LEU A 71 -4.43 -3.60 17.43
N PHE A 72 -5.56 -2.99 17.81
CA PHE A 72 -6.11 -1.84 17.10
C PHE A 72 -5.15 -0.65 17.09
N ILE A 73 -4.52 -0.33 18.23
CA ILE A 73 -3.52 0.74 18.31
C ILE A 73 -2.31 0.43 17.41
N VAL A 74 -1.79 -0.79 17.46
CA VAL A 74 -0.67 -1.22 16.61
C VAL A 74 -1.03 -1.09 15.14
N MET A 75 -2.22 -1.55 14.74
CA MET A 75 -2.69 -1.44 13.37
C MET A 75 -2.85 0.01 12.91
N LEU A 76 -3.37 0.90 13.76
CA LEU A 76 -3.45 2.33 13.45
C LEU A 76 -2.07 2.95 13.21
N VAL A 77 -1.07 2.59 14.01
CA VAL A 77 0.30 3.07 13.85
C VAL A 77 0.88 2.57 12.51
N ILE A 78 0.78 1.28 12.21
CA ILE A 78 1.24 0.70 10.95
C ILE A 78 0.53 1.36 9.76
N TYR A 79 -0.79 1.50 9.83
CA TYR A 79 -1.59 2.15 8.79
C TYR A 79 -1.14 3.61 8.56
N ARG A 80 -0.89 4.35 9.64
CA ARG A 80 -0.44 5.75 9.55
C ARG A 80 0.90 5.88 8.81
N PHE A 81 1.85 4.97 9.09
CA PHE A 81 3.14 4.93 8.38
C PHE A 81 2.99 4.47 6.93
N SER A 82 2.16 3.46 6.67
CA SER A 82 1.84 3.00 5.31
C SER A 82 1.23 4.13 4.48
N TYR A 83 0.21 4.79 5.02
CA TYR A 83 -0.44 5.92 4.36
C TYR A 83 0.55 7.05 4.03
N SER A 84 1.33 7.49 5.01
CA SER A 84 2.31 8.55 4.80
C SER A 84 3.37 8.18 3.76
N ALA A 85 3.89 6.94 3.81
CA ALA A 85 4.91 6.49 2.88
C ALA A 85 4.39 6.33 1.45
N THR A 86 3.13 5.96 1.28
CA THR A 86 2.55 5.70 -0.04
C THR A 86 2.02 6.99 -0.67
N TYR A 87 1.19 7.74 0.06
CA TYR A 87 0.49 8.89 -0.52
C TYR A 87 1.34 10.14 -0.64
N SER A 88 2.02 10.58 0.44
CA SER A 88 2.79 11.84 0.40
C SER A 88 3.82 11.85 -0.72
N SER A 89 4.49 10.72 -0.92
CA SER A 89 5.56 10.61 -1.93
C SER A 89 5.06 10.60 -3.35
N VAL A 90 3.93 9.95 -3.58
CA VAL A 90 3.35 9.88 -4.92
C VAL A 90 2.80 11.23 -5.34
N TYR A 91 2.20 11.99 -4.41
CA TYR A 91 1.73 13.35 -4.70
C TYR A 91 2.88 14.30 -5.03
N ASP A 92 4.00 14.23 -4.30
CA ASP A 92 5.18 15.03 -4.59
C ASP A 92 5.79 14.69 -5.96
N GLU A 93 5.90 13.42 -6.30
CA GLU A 93 6.38 12.97 -7.60
C GLU A 93 5.43 13.37 -8.74
N SER A 94 4.12 13.25 -8.53
CA SER A 94 3.08 13.67 -9.49
C SER A 94 3.16 15.18 -9.75
N MET A 95 3.32 15.98 -8.70
CA MET A 95 3.48 17.43 -8.84
C MET A 95 4.75 17.78 -9.64
N ARG A 96 5.89 17.15 -9.32
CA ARG A 96 7.14 17.36 -10.04
C ARG A 96 7.01 16.99 -11.53
N ARG A 97 6.30 15.92 -11.86
CA ARG A 97 6.03 15.50 -13.25
C ARG A 97 5.19 16.53 -13.99
N ARG A 98 4.10 17.02 -13.39
CA ARG A 98 3.24 18.08 -13.97
C ARG A 98 4.05 19.34 -14.26
N VAL A 99 4.87 19.80 -13.32
CA VAL A 99 5.75 20.96 -13.52
C VAL A 99 6.77 20.71 -14.64
N SER A 100 7.42 19.55 -14.66
CA SER A 100 8.39 19.19 -15.69
C SER A 100 7.76 19.14 -17.09
N ILE A 101 6.54 18.61 -17.21
CA ILE A 101 5.81 18.58 -18.50
C ILE A 101 5.46 20.01 -18.91
N ALA A 102 4.96 20.84 -18.01
CA ALA A 102 4.63 22.24 -18.30
C ALA A 102 5.87 23.03 -18.76
N GLU A 103 7.03 22.83 -18.13
CA GLU A 103 8.29 23.43 -18.54
C GLU A 103 8.75 22.98 -19.94
N LYS A 104 8.56 21.71 -20.26
CA LYS A 104 8.86 21.18 -21.59
C LYS A 104 7.92 21.77 -22.64
N LEU A 105 6.61 21.84 -22.35
CA LEU A 105 5.63 22.47 -23.25
C LEU A 105 5.97 23.93 -23.52
N ARG A 106 6.36 24.69 -22.51
CA ARG A 106 6.75 26.10 -22.65
C ARG A 106 7.93 26.32 -23.63
N LYS A 107 8.76 25.30 -23.82
CA LYS A 107 9.92 25.36 -24.73
C LYS A 107 9.55 25.02 -26.18
N LEU A 108 8.32 24.55 -26.44
CA LEU A 108 7.89 24.20 -27.80
C LEU A 108 7.57 25.45 -28.63
N PRO A 109 7.82 25.42 -29.94
CA PRO A 109 7.53 26.54 -30.83
C PRO A 109 6.00 26.74 -30.94
N LEU A 110 5.57 27.99 -31.15
CA LEU A 110 4.15 28.35 -31.33
C LEU A 110 3.46 27.57 -32.45
N SER A 111 4.19 27.17 -33.48
CA SER A 111 3.69 26.34 -34.58
C SER A 111 3.19 24.95 -34.12
N PHE A 112 3.68 24.43 -33.01
CA PHE A 112 3.18 23.20 -32.41
C PHE A 112 1.75 23.37 -31.89
N PHE A 113 1.47 24.48 -31.22
CA PHE A 113 0.16 24.77 -30.64
C PHE A 113 -0.89 25.17 -31.70
N GLY A 114 -0.46 25.63 -32.87
CA GLY A 114 -1.39 25.91 -33.99
C GLY A 114 -1.93 24.63 -34.65
N LYS A 115 -1.28 23.50 -34.47
CA LYS A 115 -1.70 22.19 -35.04
C LYS A 115 -2.40 21.28 -34.05
N LYS A 116 -2.33 21.55 -32.75
CA LYS A 116 -2.92 20.78 -31.66
C LYS A 116 -3.86 21.66 -30.86
N ASN A 117 -5.01 21.09 -30.48
CA ASN A 117 -5.89 21.75 -29.54
C ASN A 117 -5.22 21.77 -28.15
N LEU A 118 -4.88 22.97 -27.68
CA LEU A 118 -4.20 23.14 -26.40
C LEU A 118 -5.05 22.61 -25.23
N SER A 119 -6.36 22.77 -25.30
CA SER A 119 -7.28 22.26 -24.28
C SER A 119 -7.24 20.74 -24.21
N ASP A 120 -7.29 20.08 -25.36
CA ASP A 120 -7.23 18.61 -25.47
C ASP A 120 -5.88 18.07 -24.96
N LEU A 121 -4.79 18.73 -25.34
CA LEU A 121 -3.44 18.35 -24.87
C LEU A 121 -3.33 18.50 -23.34
N THR A 122 -3.85 19.57 -22.78
CA THR A 122 -3.80 19.83 -21.34
C THR A 122 -4.66 18.81 -20.57
N SER A 123 -5.86 18.51 -21.05
CA SER A 123 -6.77 17.50 -20.48
C SER A 123 -6.08 16.13 -20.47
N THR A 124 -5.56 15.69 -21.61
CA THR A 124 -4.86 14.40 -21.72
C THR A 124 -3.68 14.29 -20.73
N ILE A 125 -2.85 15.33 -20.64
CA ILE A 125 -1.72 15.34 -19.71
C ILE A 125 -2.19 15.25 -18.24
N MET A 126 -3.24 15.97 -17.90
CA MET A 126 -3.79 15.94 -16.54
C MET A 126 -4.40 14.59 -16.21
N ASP A 127 -5.14 13.99 -17.14
CA ASP A 127 -5.77 12.68 -16.98
C ASP A 127 -4.71 11.57 -16.84
N ASP A 128 -3.67 11.60 -17.68
CA ASP A 128 -2.54 10.66 -17.60
C ASP A 128 -1.77 10.80 -16.26
N CYS A 129 -1.54 12.03 -15.80
CA CYS A 129 -0.90 12.26 -14.51
C CYS A 129 -1.76 11.75 -13.34
N ASN A 130 -3.08 11.93 -13.39
CA ASN A 130 -4.01 11.41 -12.38
C ASN A 130 -4.05 9.88 -12.39
N ALA A 131 -4.07 9.26 -13.56
CA ALA A 131 -4.03 7.81 -13.71
C ALA A 131 -2.74 7.22 -13.12
N LEU A 132 -1.59 7.82 -13.43
CA LEU A 132 -0.31 7.41 -12.84
C LEU A 132 -0.28 7.58 -11.32
N GLU A 133 -0.83 8.70 -10.81
CA GLU A 133 -0.94 8.95 -9.38
C GLU A 133 -1.76 7.86 -8.68
N MET A 134 -2.92 7.47 -9.22
CA MET A 134 -3.75 6.40 -8.69
C MET A 134 -3.03 5.04 -8.74
N ILE A 135 -2.36 4.72 -9.83
CA ILE A 135 -1.63 3.46 -10.00
C ILE A 135 -0.51 3.35 -8.96
N PHE A 136 0.28 4.39 -8.76
CA PHE A 136 1.43 4.36 -7.85
C PHE A 136 1.06 4.53 -6.37
N SER A 137 -0.05 5.24 -6.07
CA SER A 137 -0.51 5.40 -4.69
C SER A 137 -1.27 4.20 -4.14
N HIS A 138 -1.98 3.46 -5.00
CA HIS A 138 -2.85 2.36 -4.59
C HIS A 138 -2.51 1.03 -5.27
N ALA A 139 -2.73 0.96 -6.60
CA ALA A 139 -2.80 -0.31 -7.29
C ALA A 139 -1.49 -1.12 -7.18
N VAL A 140 -0.34 -0.49 -7.40
CA VAL A 140 0.95 -1.20 -7.42
C VAL A 140 1.41 -1.61 -6.03
N PRO A 141 1.41 -0.73 -4.99
CA PRO A 141 1.77 -1.15 -3.63
C PRO A 141 0.85 -2.23 -3.08
N GLU A 142 -0.47 -2.13 -3.31
CA GLU A 142 -1.43 -3.11 -2.85
C GLU A 142 -1.27 -4.47 -3.55
N LEU A 143 -1.01 -4.47 -4.87
CA LEU A 143 -0.76 -5.69 -5.63
C LEU A 143 0.47 -6.45 -5.09
N PHE A 144 1.60 -5.76 -4.89
CA PHE A 144 2.80 -6.39 -4.34
C PHE A 144 2.59 -6.88 -2.91
N ALA A 145 1.88 -6.12 -2.09
CA ALA A 145 1.56 -6.50 -0.72
C ALA A 145 0.61 -7.71 -0.69
N ALA A 146 -0.40 -7.75 -1.55
CA ALA A 146 -1.33 -8.88 -1.66
C ALA A 146 -0.61 -10.16 -2.11
N ILE A 147 0.19 -10.10 -3.17
CA ILE A 147 0.97 -11.25 -3.64
C ILE A 147 1.90 -11.76 -2.54
N GLY A 148 2.62 -10.85 -1.88
CA GLY A 148 3.54 -11.22 -0.80
C GLY A 148 2.83 -11.86 0.39
N SER A 149 1.70 -11.31 0.84
CA SER A 149 0.93 -11.84 1.97
C SER A 149 0.33 -13.21 1.66
N VAL A 150 -0.28 -13.38 0.49
CA VAL A 150 -0.83 -14.68 0.04
C VAL A 150 0.27 -15.73 -0.08
N THR A 151 1.44 -15.36 -0.60
CA THR A 151 2.58 -16.27 -0.71
C THR A 151 3.06 -16.75 0.66
N ILE A 152 3.18 -15.84 1.63
CA ILE A 152 3.60 -16.21 3.00
C ILE A 152 2.60 -17.14 3.65
N ILE A 153 1.30 -16.84 3.55
CA ILE A 153 0.25 -17.70 4.09
C ILE A 153 0.28 -19.09 3.43
N GLY A 154 0.42 -19.12 2.10
CA GLY A 154 0.52 -20.38 1.34
C GLY A 154 1.71 -21.23 1.81
N ILE A 155 2.88 -20.62 2.01
CA ILE A 155 4.06 -21.31 2.54
C ILE A 155 3.80 -21.81 3.98
N MET A 156 3.23 -20.97 4.84
CA MET A 156 2.92 -21.37 6.22
C MET A 156 1.97 -22.55 6.28
N LEU A 157 0.89 -22.53 5.47
CA LEU A 157 -0.06 -23.64 5.40
C LEU A 157 0.58 -24.92 4.86
N PHE A 158 1.44 -24.79 3.85
CA PHE A 158 2.15 -25.95 3.28
C PHE A 158 3.15 -26.56 4.28
N CYS A 159 3.83 -25.73 5.07
CA CYS A 159 4.76 -26.21 6.10
C CYS A 159 4.06 -26.79 7.34
N TYR A 160 2.80 -26.40 7.58
CA TYR A 160 2.02 -26.89 8.72
C TYR A 160 1.38 -28.27 8.45
N ASN A 161 1.15 -28.63 7.20
CA ASN A 161 0.55 -29.91 6.79
C ASN A 161 1.66 -30.96 6.55
#